data_792dd2447e7bb282b0f9987ba443836a
#
_entry.id   792dd2447e7bb282b0f9987ba443836a
#
_cell.length_a   1.000
_cell.length_b   1.000
_cell.length_c   1.000
_cell.angle_alpha   90.00
_cell.angle_beta   90.00
_cell.angle_gamma   90.00
#
_symmetry.space_group_name_H-M   'P 1'
#
loop_
_entity.id
_entity.type
_entity.pdbx_description
1 polymer ?
#
loop_
_entity_poly.entity_id
_entity_poly.type
_entity_poly.pdbx_seq_one_letter_code
_entity_poly.pdbx_strand_id
1 'polypeptide(L)'
;TEHTRLPGACVSYTAGETIGDLMSALDGALVVSDEQEESEVIVASLVSGSSTPIREQASQWRSHLLTAIEEKQLLITTFPVVSPEGTLIHHEGMLRIRVEGQIRSAGEFMPWVHRLDLSTEIDQAATQLALSHISDTGDNTCANLTSSSLADEQYRVWLAQFLKNKGNHANKLSLEVGEAAAFAQAENFKLLVEVAHSAGVKVGIEHMGYRISDIGKLGDLGMDYIKVDSLFSRDLASNPGNAALMRTYINIAQSLGLPCIAEGVSNAAELEAVLDLGASGVCGRGVEYTDI
;
A
#
# COMPACT_ATOMS: atom_id res chain seq x y z
N THR A 1 3.58 11.19 -24.97
CA THR A 1 3.42 9.75 -25.24
C THR A 1 3.36 9.08 -23.89
N GLU A 2 2.16 8.64 -23.49
CA GLU A 2 1.97 7.76 -22.35
C GLU A 2 2.77 6.49 -22.60
N HIS A 3 3.77 6.22 -21.78
CA HIS A 3 4.42 4.92 -21.76
C HIS A 3 3.43 3.95 -21.10
N THR A 4 2.66 3.25 -21.91
CA THR A 4 1.83 2.15 -21.43
C THR A 4 2.78 1.07 -20.93
N ARG A 5 2.77 0.84 -19.62
CA ARG A 5 3.49 -0.27 -19.01
C ARG A 5 2.80 -1.57 -19.41
N LEU A 6 3.56 -2.53 -19.92
CA LEU A 6 3.07 -3.86 -20.21
C LEU A 6 3.80 -4.85 -19.33
N PRO A 7 3.10 -5.63 -18.49
CA PRO A 7 3.73 -6.71 -17.74
C PRO A 7 4.28 -7.74 -18.72
N GLY A 8 5.43 -8.31 -18.40
CA GLY A 8 6.11 -9.30 -19.22
C GLY A 8 6.53 -10.52 -18.42
N ALA A 9 6.32 -11.71 -18.97
CA ALA A 9 6.83 -12.94 -18.39
C ALA A 9 7.41 -13.85 -19.47
N CYS A 10 8.43 -14.63 -19.13
CA CYS A 10 8.95 -15.70 -19.96
C CYS A 10 9.19 -16.96 -19.13
N VAL A 11 9.16 -18.10 -19.79
CA VAL A 11 9.46 -19.41 -19.17
C VAL A 11 10.39 -20.18 -20.08
N SER A 12 11.42 -20.79 -19.50
CA SER A 12 12.23 -21.80 -20.18
C SER A 12 11.54 -23.16 -20.04
N TYR A 13 11.50 -23.95 -21.11
CA TYR A 13 10.86 -25.26 -21.10
C TYR A 13 11.77 -26.34 -21.69
N THR A 14 11.48 -27.59 -21.30
CA THR A 14 12.13 -28.79 -21.82
C THR A 14 11.11 -29.69 -22.49
N ALA A 15 11.59 -30.56 -23.38
CA ALA A 15 10.70 -31.51 -24.07
C ALA A 15 10.01 -32.43 -23.06
N GLY A 16 8.68 -32.50 -23.14
CA GLY A 16 7.84 -33.34 -22.27
C GLY A 16 7.00 -32.55 -21.26
N GLU A 17 7.24 -31.27 -21.11
CA GLU A 17 6.40 -30.39 -20.29
C GLU A 17 5.08 -30.07 -21.01
N THR A 18 3.99 -29.95 -20.25
CA THR A 18 2.68 -29.69 -20.83
C THR A 18 2.46 -28.20 -21.10
N ILE A 19 1.71 -27.87 -22.15
CA ILE A 19 1.31 -26.47 -22.43
C ILE A 19 0.58 -25.85 -21.22
N GLY A 20 -0.22 -26.65 -20.50
CA GLY A 20 -0.93 -26.20 -19.30
C GLY A 20 0.01 -25.75 -18.19
N ASP A 21 1.09 -26.48 -17.94
CA ASP A 21 2.07 -26.12 -16.91
C ASP A 21 2.85 -24.87 -17.32
N LEU A 22 3.22 -24.76 -18.60
CA LEU A 22 3.89 -23.56 -19.15
C LEU A 22 3.01 -22.31 -19.03
N MET A 23 1.74 -22.41 -19.43
CA MET A 23 0.80 -21.30 -19.33
C MET A 23 0.53 -20.90 -17.87
N SER A 24 0.46 -21.89 -16.97
CA SER A 24 0.31 -21.62 -15.53
C SER A 24 1.50 -20.89 -14.93
N ALA A 25 2.72 -21.28 -15.31
CA ALA A 25 3.93 -20.60 -14.86
C ALA A 25 4.04 -19.16 -15.40
N LEU A 26 3.69 -18.95 -16.67
CA LEU A 26 3.64 -17.64 -17.32
C LEU A 26 2.60 -16.72 -16.67
N ASP A 27 1.41 -17.22 -16.42
CA ASP A 27 0.35 -16.46 -15.76
C ASP A 27 0.76 -16.01 -14.35
N GLY A 28 1.38 -16.91 -13.57
CA GLY A 28 1.90 -16.56 -12.24
C GLY A 28 2.99 -15.49 -12.29
N ALA A 29 3.90 -15.60 -13.24
CA ALA A 29 4.96 -14.62 -13.43
C ALA A 29 4.41 -13.26 -13.94
N LEU A 30 3.36 -13.26 -14.76
CA LEU A 30 2.70 -12.05 -15.22
C LEU A 30 2.04 -11.28 -14.06
N VAL A 31 1.42 -11.98 -13.11
CA VAL A 31 0.86 -11.35 -11.90
C VAL A 31 1.96 -10.64 -11.11
N VAL A 32 3.10 -11.31 -10.90
CA VAL A 32 4.25 -10.71 -10.21
C VAL A 32 4.81 -9.51 -10.99
N SER A 33 4.88 -9.62 -12.34
CA SER A 33 5.35 -8.52 -13.19
C SER A 33 4.39 -7.32 -13.20
N ASP A 34 3.09 -7.57 -13.07
CA ASP A 34 2.07 -6.51 -13.01
C ASP A 34 2.13 -5.71 -11.72
N GLU A 35 2.61 -6.32 -10.63
CA GLU A 35 2.80 -5.67 -9.33
C GLU A 35 4.10 -4.86 -9.24
N GLN A 36 5.07 -5.12 -10.11
CA GLN A 36 6.33 -4.38 -10.11
C GLN A 36 6.16 -3.06 -10.85
N GLU A 37 6.65 -1.98 -10.28
CA GLU A 37 6.54 -0.63 -10.87
C GLU A 37 7.45 -0.42 -12.08
N GLU A 38 8.43 -1.28 -12.30
CA GLU A 38 9.28 -1.29 -13.49
C GLU A 38 8.81 -2.33 -14.51
N SER A 39 8.98 -2.03 -15.81
CA SER A 39 8.69 -2.98 -16.89
C SER A 39 9.77 -4.06 -16.92
N GLU A 40 9.77 -4.95 -15.96
CA GLU A 40 10.66 -6.11 -15.91
C GLU A 40 9.96 -7.35 -16.44
N VAL A 41 10.68 -8.10 -17.26
CA VAL A 41 10.22 -9.42 -17.71
C VAL A 41 10.58 -10.45 -16.64
N ILE A 42 9.58 -10.99 -15.96
CA ILE A 42 9.78 -12.02 -14.95
C ILE A 42 10.08 -13.36 -15.62
N VAL A 43 11.18 -13.98 -15.22
CA VAL A 43 11.55 -15.34 -15.70
C VAL A 43 10.92 -16.37 -14.78
N ALA A 44 9.89 -17.06 -15.27
CA ALA A 44 9.27 -18.18 -14.57
C ALA A 44 10.15 -19.41 -14.67
N SER A 45 10.23 -20.19 -13.59
CA SER A 45 10.85 -21.52 -13.58
C SER A 45 9.76 -22.58 -13.38
N LEU A 46 9.75 -23.60 -14.23
CA LEU A 46 8.97 -24.79 -13.98
C LEU A 46 9.66 -25.60 -12.87
N VAL A 47 9.14 -25.48 -11.65
CA VAL A 47 9.56 -26.37 -10.56
C VAL A 47 8.92 -27.73 -10.81
N SER A 48 9.72 -28.72 -11.14
CA SER A 48 9.28 -30.09 -11.33
C SER A 48 8.74 -30.63 -10.00
N GLY A 49 7.43 -30.65 -9.85
CA GLY A 49 6.75 -31.21 -8.68
C GLY A 49 5.53 -30.39 -8.26
N SER A 50 4.35 -30.76 -8.76
CA SER A 50 3.01 -30.33 -8.34
C SER A 50 2.78 -28.81 -8.26
N SER A 51 2.81 -28.11 -9.37
CA SER A 51 2.14 -26.82 -9.44
C SER A 51 0.64 -27.06 -9.60
N THR A 52 -0.13 -26.80 -8.54
CA THR A 52 -1.59 -26.73 -8.62
C THR A 52 -1.94 -25.75 -9.75
N PRO A 53 -2.81 -26.12 -10.72
CA PRO A 53 -3.18 -25.21 -11.80
C PRO A 53 -3.67 -23.87 -11.25
N ILE A 54 -3.30 -22.77 -11.89
CA ILE A 54 -3.71 -21.42 -11.44
C ILE A 54 -5.22 -21.30 -11.22
N ARG A 55 -6.02 -21.96 -12.06
CA ARG A 55 -7.47 -21.99 -11.89
C ARG A 55 -7.89 -22.64 -10.56
N GLU A 56 -7.20 -23.66 -10.14
CA GLU A 56 -7.45 -24.32 -8.86
C GLU A 56 -6.94 -23.48 -7.70
N GLN A 57 -5.76 -22.86 -7.81
CA GLN A 57 -5.24 -21.89 -6.84
C GLN A 57 -6.20 -20.69 -6.68
N ALA A 58 -6.70 -20.14 -7.80
CA ALA A 58 -7.68 -19.07 -7.77
C ALA A 58 -8.98 -19.48 -7.05
N SER A 59 -9.44 -20.72 -7.27
CA SER A 59 -10.62 -21.26 -6.58
C SER A 59 -10.38 -21.42 -5.08
N GLN A 60 -9.20 -21.91 -4.69
CA GLN A 60 -8.80 -22.06 -3.29
C GLN A 60 -8.68 -20.69 -2.61
N TRP A 61 -7.97 -19.74 -3.24
CA TRP A 61 -7.84 -18.39 -2.71
C TRP A 61 -9.18 -17.66 -2.62
N ARG A 62 -10.07 -17.83 -3.61
CA ARG A 62 -11.42 -17.29 -3.51
C ARG A 62 -12.16 -17.81 -2.29
N SER A 63 -12.08 -19.11 -2.02
CA SER A 63 -12.69 -19.71 -0.83
C SER A 63 -12.08 -19.17 0.45
N HIS A 64 -10.75 -19.10 0.54
CA HIS A 64 -10.04 -18.58 1.71
C HIS A 64 -10.39 -17.10 1.98
N LEU A 65 -10.38 -16.26 0.94
CA LEU A 65 -10.68 -14.83 1.07
C LEU A 65 -12.13 -14.58 1.50
N LEU A 66 -13.10 -15.23 0.85
CA LEU A 66 -14.52 -15.09 1.24
C LEU A 66 -14.77 -15.58 2.66
N THR A 67 -14.24 -16.74 3.04
CA THR A 67 -14.32 -17.25 4.41
C THR A 67 -13.69 -16.28 5.41
N ALA A 68 -12.52 -15.72 5.07
CA ALA A 68 -11.84 -14.78 5.97
C ALA A 68 -12.61 -13.47 6.17
N ILE A 69 -13.30 -12.99 5.14
CA ILE A 69 -14.16 -11.81 5.23
C ILE A 69 -15.39 -12.14 6.10
N GLU A 70 -16.09 -13.25 5.81
CA GLU A 70 -17.31 -13.65 6.51
C GLU A 70 -17.06 -14.01 7.99
N GLU A 71 -16.00 -14.76 8.27
CA GLU A 71 -15.67 -15.24 9.62
C GLU A 71 -14.73 -14.30 10.40
N LYS A 72 -14.42 -13.11 9.84
CA LYS A 72 -13.53 -12.12 10.46
C LYS A 72 -12.14 -12.67 10.79
N GLN A 73 -11.58 -13.43 9.87
CA GLN A 73 -10.23 -13.98 9.99
C GLN A 73 -9.14 -13.07 9.42
N LEU A 74 -9.52 -11.89 8.96
CA LEU A 74 -8.61 -10.82 8.62
C LEU A 74 -8.11 -10.14 9.90
N LEU A 75 -6.85 -9.75 9.91
CA LEU A 75 -6.14 -9.14 11.04
C LEU A 75 -5.33 -7.95 10.51
N ILE A 76 -4.96 -7.02 11.39
CA ILE A 76 -3.90 -6.06 11.11
C ILE A 76 -2.71 -6.30 12.02
N THR A 77 -1.51 -6.10 11.47
CA THR A 77 -0.28 -5.92 12.24
C THR A 77 0.12 -4.46 12.09
N THR A 78 0.36 -3.79 13.19
CA THR A 78 0.65 -2.36 13.18
C THR A 78 2.15 -2.09 13.25
N PHE A 79 2.58 -1.04 12.55
CA PHE A 79 3.96 -0.54 12.55
C PHE A 79 3.95 0.96 12.83
N PRO A 80 4.85 1.46 13.67
CA PRO A 80 4.85 2.87 14.04
C PRO A 80 5.39 3.76 12.93
N VAL A 81 4.72 4.89 12.75
CA VAL A 81 5.24 6.07 12.04
C VAL A 81 5.49 7.13 13.09
N VAL A 82 6.73 7.59 13.21
CA VAL A 82 7.13 8.52 14.27
C VAL A 82 7.62 9.86 13.72
N SER A 83 7.48 10.90 14.53
CA SER A 83 8.06 12.21 14.25
C SER A 83 9.59 12.20 14.47
N PRO A 84 10.33 13.26 14.05
CA PRO A 84 11.75 13.42 14.34
C PRO A 84 12.10 13.32 15.83
N GLU A 85 11.16 13.68 16.72
CA GLU A 85 11.31 13.63 18.16
C GLU A 85 10.99 12.24 18.76
N GLY A 86 10.65 11.25 17.91
CA GLY A 86 10.27 9.90 18.34
C GLY A 86 8.81 9.77 18.83
N THR A 87 7.98 10.80 18.62
CA THR A 87 6.56 10.76 19.00
C THR A 87 5.75 10.03 17.93
N LEU A 88 4.84 9.16 18.35
CA LEU A 88 3.95 8.44 17.46
C LEU A 88 3.05 9.42 16.68
N ILE A 89 3.09 9.35 15.36
CA ILE A 89 2.18 10.07 14.45
C ILE A 89 0.93 9.21 14.23
N HIS A 90 1.12 7.98 13.78
CA HIS A 90 0.09 6.95 13.61
C HIS A 90 0.74 5.55 13.50
N HIS A 91 -0.07 4.53 13.57
CA HIS A 91 0.30 3.17 13.20
C HIS A 91 -0.12 2.85 11.76
N GLU A 92 0.76 2.28 10.96
CA GLU A 92 0.40 1.62 9.70
C GLU A 92 -0.26 0.28 9.99
N GLY A 93 -1.50 0.12 9.53
CA GLY A 93 -2.27 -1.11 9.66
C GLY A 93 -2.02 -2.06 8.48
N MET A 94 -1.03 -2.93 8.58
CA MET A 94 -0.71 -3.91 7.55
C MET A 94 -1.62 -5.12 7.64
N LEU A 95 -2.44 -5.33 6.60
CA LEU A 95 -3.41 -6.42 6.56
C LEU A 95 -2.74 -7.80 6.56
N ARG A 96 -3.35 -8.73 7.27
CA ARG A 96 -2.97 -10.15 7.37
C ARG A 96 -4.20 -11.01 7.22
N ILE A 97 -4.03 -12.21 6.73
CA ILE A 97 -5.10 -13.21 6.63
C ILE A 97 -4.67 -14.50 7.33
N ARG A 98 -5.59 -15.12 8.04
CA ARG A 98 -5.39 -16.46 8.60
C ARG A 98 -5.95 -17.51 7.64
N VAL A 99 -5.07 -18.33 7.09
CA VAL A 99 -5.41 -19.44 6.17
C VAL A 99 -4.82 -20.72 6.75
N GLU A 100 -5.65 -21.73 6.96
CA GLU A 100 -5.23 -23.04 7.48
C GLU A 100 -4.38 -22.95 8.76
N GLY A 101 -4.73 -22.03 9.65
CA GLY A 101 -4.01 -21.81 10.92
C GLY A 101 -2.71 -21.00 10.79
N GLN A 102 -2.30 -20.63 9.57
CA GLN A 102 -1.13 -19.81 9.31
C GLN A 102 -1.52 -18.36 9.00
N ILE A 103 -0.70 -17.41 9.46
CA ILE A 103 -0.89 -15.99 9.12
C ILE A 103 -0.08 -15.70 7.87
N ARG A 104 -0.75 -15.16 6.84
CA ARG A 104 -0.18 -14.74 5.57
C ARG A 104 -0.14 -13.22 5.48
N SER A 105 0.90 -12.71 4.84
CA SER A 105 1.07 -11.27 4.60
C SER A 105 0.22 -10.78 3.42
N ALA A 106 -0.01 -9.47 3.34
CA ALA A 106 -0.73 -8.85 2.22
C ALA A 106 -0.07 -9.17 0.86
N GLY A 107 1.26 -9.15 0.77
CA GLY A 107 1.98 -9.49 -0.46
C GLY A 107 1.70 -10.91 -0.99
N GLU A 108 1.27 -11.85 -0.13
CA GLU A 108 0.93 -13.21 -0.56
C GLU A 108 -0.49 -13.33 -1.11
N PHE A 109 -1.45 -12.54 -0.63
CA PHE A 109 -2.85 -12.70 -1.00
C PHE A 109 -3.45 -11.55 -1.81
N MET A 110 -2.88 -10.34 -1.77
CA MET A 110 -3.39 -9.20 -2.54
C MET A 110 -3.41 -9.43 -4.06
N PRO A 111 -2.44 -10.14 -4.67
CA PRO A 111 -2.54 -10.54 -6.08
C PRO A 111 -3.82 -11.31 -6.40
N TRP A 112 -4.23 -12.20 -5.49
CA TRP A 112 -5.47 -12.95 -5.62
C TRP A 112 -6.71 -12.09 -5.37
N VAL A 113 -6.63 -11.14 -4.44
CA VAL A 113 -7.69 -10.15 -4.20
C VAL A 113 -8.00 -9.39 -5.48
N HIS A 114 -6.98 -8.86 -6.16
CA HIS A 114 -7.13 -8.14 -7.43
C HIS A 114 -7.66 -9.05 -8.54
N ARG A 115 -7.08 -10.24 -8.70
CA ARG A 115 -7.49 -11.20 -9.73
C ARG A 115 -8.93 -11.69 -9.56
N LEU A 116 -9.43 -11.73 -8.34
CA LEU A 116 -10.76 -12.23 -7.98
C LEU A 116 -11.80 -11.13 -7.81
N ASP A 117 -11.41 -9.87 -8.02
CA ASP A 117 -12.25 -8.68 -7.89
C ASP A 117 -12.88 -8.54 -6.49
N LEU A 118 -12.04 -8.75 -5.46
CA LEU A 118 -12.43 -8.68 -4.04
C LEU A 118 -11.81 -7.47 -3.32
N SER A 119 -11.27 -6.51 -4.08
CA SER A 119 -10.54 -5.37 -3.51
C SER A 119 -11.39 -4.52 -2.59
N THR A 120 -12.62 -4.24 -3.01
CA THR A 120 -13.54 -3.39 -2.24
C THR A 120 -13.91 -4.01 -0.89
N GLU A 121 -14.19 -5.32 -0.87
CA GLU A 121 -14.52 -6.04 0.37
C GLU A 121 -13.32 -6.11 1.33
N ILE A 122 -12.13 -6.30 0.78
CA ILE A 122 -10.88 -6.33 1.57
C ILE A 122 -10.56 -4.95 2.15
N ASP A 123 -10.71 -3.87 1.38
CA ASP A 123 -10.46 -2.51 1.85
C ASP A 123 -11.52 -2.06 2.87
N GLN A 124 -12.77 -2.51 2.73
CA GLN A 124 -13.79 -2.33 3.77
C GLN A 124 -13.38 -3.02 5.08
N ALA A 125 -12.91 -4.25 5.00
CA ALA A 125 -12.44 -4.99 6.17
C ALA A 125 -11.20 -4.33 6.80
N ALA A 126 -10.23 -3.88 6.00
CA ALA A 126 -9.04 -3.17 6.47
C ALA A 126 -9.42 -1.87 7.21
N THR A 127 -10.33 -1.08 6.65
CA THR A 127 -10.86 0.14 7.28
C THR A 127 -11.58 -0.16 8.61
N GLN A 128 -12.35 -1.24 8.67
CA GLN A 128 -13.02 -1.67 9.89
C GLN A 128 -12.04 -2.10 10.98
N LEU A 129 -11.00 -2.85 10.60
CA LEU A 129 -9.96 -3.31 11.51
C LEU A 129 -9.12 -2.15 12.05
N ALA A 130 -8.77 -1.17 11.21
CA ALA A 130 -8.07 0.04 11.65
C ALA A 130 -8.90 0.81 12.68
N LEU A 131 -10.22 0.97 12.45
CA LEU A 131 -11.09 1.61 13.44
C LEU A 131 -11.28 0.78 14.72
N SER A 132 -11.26 -0.55 14.63
CA SER A 132 -11.27 -1.40 15.83
C SER A 132 -10.00 -1.18 16.64
N HIS A 133 -8.84 -1.15 15.99
CA HIS A 133 -7.56 -0.88 16.65
C HIS A 133 -7.57 0.48 17.36
N ILE A 134 -8.06 1.53 16.67
CA ILE A 134 -8.24 2.88 17.28
C ILE A 134 -9.14 2.82 18.51
N SER A 135 -10.22 2.04 18.45
CA SER A 135 -11.13 1.89 19.60
C SER A 135 -10.48 1.21 20.79
N ASP A 136 -9.60 0.24 20.53
CA ASP A 136 -8.97 -0.59 21.54
C ASP A 136 -7.75 0.10 22.19
N THR A 137 -6.94 0.81 21.38
CA THR A 137 -5.69 1.44 21.84
C THR A 137 -5.81 2.93 22.07
N GLY A 138 -6.68 3.59 21.34
CA GLY A 138 -6.76 5.04 21.29
C GLY A 138 -5.74 5.70 20.38
N ASP A 139 -4.92 4.95 19.64
CA ASP A 139 -3.88 5.46 18.76
C ASP A 139 -4.40 5.79 17.36
N ASN A 140 -3.77 6.75 16.71
CA ASN A 140 -4.03 7.02 15.30
C ASN A 140 -3.61 5.81 14.48
N THR A 141 -4.42 5.41 13.50
CA THR A 141 -4.13 4.23 12.66
C THR A 141 -4.46 4.51 11.22
N CYS A 142 -3.64 4.01 10.34
CA CYS A 142 -3.80 4.10 8.89
C CYS A 142 -4.27 2.77 8.29
N ALA A 143 -5.06 2.84 7.23
CA ALA A 143 -5.39 1.71 6.35
C ALA A 143 -5.10 2.08 4.89
N ASN A 144 -4.47 1.15 4.16
CA ASN A 144 -4.18 1.29 2.75
C ASN A 144 -5.41 0.94 1.91
N LEU A 145 -5.60 1.67 0.81
CA LEU A 145 -6.68 1.46 -0.14
C LEU A 145 -6.13 1.10 -1.52
N THR A 146 -6.77 0.12 -2.15
CA THR A 146 -6.46 -0.28 -3.52
C THR A 146 -6.97 0.74 -4.53
N SER A 147 -6.38 0.73 -5.73
CA SER A 147 -6.84 1.55 -6.85
C SER A 147 -8.26 1.19 -7.31
N SER A 148 -8.69 -0.06 -7.10
CA SER A 148 -10.03 -0.53 -7.41
C SER A 148 -11.08 0.13 -6.50
N SER A 149 -10.84 0.17 -5.19
CA SER A 149 -11.72 0.86 -4.24
C SER A 149 -11.75 2.36 -4.46
N LEU A 150 -10.64 2.96 -4.87
CA LEU A 150 -10.61 4.37 -5.26
C LEU A 150 -11.55 4.65 -6.45
N ALA A 151 -11.60 3.75 -7.45
CA ALA A 151 -12.48 3.85 -8.60
C ALA A 151 -13.96 3.61 -8.26
N ASP A 152 -14.23 2.87 -7.18
CA ASP A 152 -15.57 2.39 -6.85
C ASP A 152 -16.38 3.44 -6.09
N GLU A 153 -17.44 3.94 -6.72
CA GLU A 153 -18.40 4.84 -6.08
C GLU A 153 -19.11 4.16 -4.89
N GLN A 154 -19.36 2.86 -4.97
CA GLN A 154 -20.05 2.14 -3.89
C GLN A 154 -19.18 2.04 -2.63
N TYR A 155 -17.85 1.94 -2.80
CA TYR A 155 -16.92 2.03 -1.68
C TYR A 155 -17.02 3.40 -0.98
N ARG A 156 -17.03 4.50 -1.74
CA ARG A 156 -17.16 5.86 -1.17
C ARG A 156 -18.49 6.06 -0.46
N VAL A 157 -19.59 5.56 -1.02
CA VAL A 157 -20.91 5.60 -0.38
C VAL A 157 -20.92 4.78 0.92
N TRP A 158 -20.37 3.57 0.89
CA TRP A 158 -20.20 2.74 2.08
C TRP A 158 -19.36 3.45 3.14
N LEU A 159 -18.21 4.02 2.76
CA LEU A 159 -17.29 4.72 3.66
C LEU A 159 -18.01 5.88 4.37
N ALA A 160 -18.73 6.72 3.63
CA ALA A 160 -19.50 7.83 4.18
C ALA A 160 -20.54 7.35 5.23
N GLN A 161 -21.25 6.28 4.92
CA GLN A 161 -22.23 5.69 5.83
C GLN A 161 -21.59 5.05 7.06
N PHE A 162 -20.49 4.32 6.84
CA PHE A 162 -19.76 3.63 7.89
C PHE A 162 -19.16 4.59 8.91
N LEU A 163 -18.60 5.72 8.44
CA LEU A 163 -17.96 6.72 9.28
C LEU A 163 -18.94 7.64 10.02
N LYS A 164 -20.17 7.78 9.53
CA LYS A 164 -21.18 8.75 10.04
C LYS A 164 -21.36 8.75 11.56
N ASN A 165 -21.18 7.61 12.22
CA ASN A 165 -21.41 7.47 13.65
C ASN A 165 -20.15 7.11 14.45
N LYS A 166 -18.94 7.31 13.87
CA LYS A 166 -17.68 6.94 14.52
C LYS A 166 -17.08 8.05 15.38
N GLY A 167 -17.56 9.29 15.23
CA GLY A 167 -17.18 10.42 16.08
C GLY A 167 -15.66 10.61 16.17
N ASN A 168 -15.14 10.73 17.39
CA ASN A 168 -13.72 10.95 17.64
C ASN A 168 -12.80 9.81 17.15
N HIS A 169 -13.30 8.61 16.93
CA HIS A 169 -12.49 7.52 16.36
C HIS A 169 -12.18 7.77 14.88
N ALA A 170 -13.12 8.37 14.14
CA ALA A 170 -12.88 8.74 12.73
C ALA A 170 -11.73 9.74 12.58
N ASN A 171 -11.59 10.70 13.50
CA ASN A 171 -10.50 11.70 13.47
C ASN A 171 -9.09 11.09 13.68
N LYS A 172 -9.02 9.84 14.12
CA LYS A 172 -7.78 9.09 14.34
C LYS A 172 -7.47 8.13 13.20
N LEU A 173 -8.40 7.95 12.27
CA LEU A 173 -8.19 7.16 11.07
C LEU A 173 -7.49 7.98 9.98
N SER A 174 -6.56 7.35 9.29
CA SER A 174 -6.01 7.80 8.01
C SER A 174 -6.24 6.75 6.94
N LEU A 175 -6.44 7.18 5.70
CA LEU A 175 -6.51 6.30 4.54
C LEU A 175 -5.35 6.65 3.60
N GLU A 176 -4.65 5.66 3.09
CA GLU A 176 -3.54 5.86 2.16
C GLU A 176 -3.83 5.26 0.79
N VAL A 177 -3.44 5.98 -0.24
CA VAL A 177 -3.59 5.59 -1.64
C VAL A 177 -2.24 5.72 -2.33
N GLY A 178 -1.83 4.71 -3.08
CA GLY A 178 -0.57 4.74 -3.80
C GLY A 178 -0.51 5.85 -4.85
N GLU A 179 0.69 6.43 -5.08
CA GLU A 179 0.96 7.53 -6.01
C GLU A 179 0.34 7.29 -7.39
N ALA A 180 0.56 6.09 -7.95
CA ALA A 180 0.09 5.75 -9.29
C ALA A 180 -1.44 5.86 -9.41
N ALA A 181 -2.18 5.36 -8.41
CA ALA A 181 -3.63 5.40 -8.39
C ALA A 181 -4.16 6.82 -8.15
N ALA A 182 -3.57 7.57 -7.21
CA ALA A 182 -3.98 8.93 -6.89
C ALA A 182 -3.88 9.87 -8.11
N PHE A 183 -2.79 9.80 -8.87
CA PHE A 183 -2.62 10.63 -10.06
C PHE A 183 -3.40 10.12 -11.28
N ALA A 184 -3.50 8.80 -11.48
CA ALA A 184 -4.28 8.25 -12.60
C ALA A 184 -5.78 8.50 -12.44
N GLN A 185 -6.26 8.58 -11.20
CA GLN A 185 -7.66 8.73 -10.85
C GLN A 185 -7.91 9.99 -10.01
N ALA A 186 -7.28 11.11 -10.36
CA ALA A 186 -7.27 12.33 -9.57
C ALA A 186 -8.67 12.82 -9.12
N GLU A 187 -9.67 12.72 -9.97
CA GLU A 187 -11.05 13.12 -9.61
C GLU A 187 -11.67 12.15 -8.58
N ASN A 188 -11.47 10.84 -8.72
CA ASN A 188 -11.91 9.88 -7.72
C ASN A 188 -11.18 10.08 -6.38
N PHE A 189 -9.89 10.42 -6.44
CA PHE A 189 -9.11 10.71 -5.23
C PHE A 189 -9.66 11.95 -4.51
N LYS A 190 -9.98 13.03 -5.21
CA LYS A 190 -10.62 14.21 -4.62
C LYS A 190 -11.96 13.88 -3.97
N LEU A 191 -12.80 13.07 -4.64
CA LEU A 191 -14.06 12.62 -4.06
C LEU A 191 -13.86 11.76 -2.81
N LEU A 192 -12.83 10.92 -2.77
CA LEU A 192 -12.47 10.18 -1.56
C LEU A 192 -12.05 11.13 -0.43
N VAL A 193 -11.21 12.13 -0.72
CA VAL A 193 -10.78 13.16 0.24
C VAL A 193 -11.98 13.91 0.80
N GLU A 194 -12.92 14.36 -0.03
CA GLU A 194 -14.13 15.04 0.41
C GLU A 194 -14.96 14.19 1.39
N VAL A 195 -15.16 12.90 1.04
CA VAL A 195 -15.89 11.95 1.90
C VAL A 195 -15.15 11.74 3.23
N ALA A 196 -13.85 11.50 3.19
CA ALA A 196 -13.01 11.28 4.36
C ALA A 196 -13.00 12.51 5.28
N HIS A 197 -12.74 13.70 4.73
CA HIS A 197 -12.69 14.94 5.47
C HIS A 197 -14.04 15.29 6.12
N SER A 198 -15.17 14.96 5.47
CA SER A 198 -16.49 15.18 6.07
C SER A 198 -16.69 14.43 7.39
N ALA A 199 -15.93 13.36 7.61
CA ALA A 199 -15.93 12.55 8.83
C ALA A 199 -14.71 12.83 9.74
N GLY A 200 -13.78 13.72 9.34
CA GLY A 200 -12.55 14.02 10.06
C GLY A 200 -11.42 13.02 9.82
N VAL A 201 -11.57 12.12 8.85
CA VAL A 201 -10.54 11.15 8.43
C VAL A 201 -9.49 11.85 7.55
N LYS A 202 -8.22 11.57 7.77
CA LYS A 202 -7.11 12.05 6.94
C LYS A 202 -6.89 11.16 5.73
N VAL A 203 -6.36 11.73 4.65
CA VAL A 203 -5.98 10.99 3.44
C VAL A 203 -4.54 11.31 3.07
N GLY A 204 -3.71 10.26 2.91
CA GLY A 204 -2.32 10.36 2.46
C GLY A 204 -2.11 9.77 1.08
N ILE A 205 -1.02 10.17 0.44
CA ILE A 205 -0.49 9.50 -0.75
C ILE A 205 0.80 8.79 -0.34
N GLU A 206 0.87 7.47 -0.58
CA GLU A 206 2.04 6.65 -0.29
C GLU A 206 2.83 6.29 -1.56
N HIS A 207 4.04 5.76 -1.36
CA HIS A 207 4.96 5.33 -2.42
C HIS A 207 5.27 6.43 -3.44
N MET A 208 5.40 7.68 -2.96
CA MET A 208 5.75 8.83 -3.81
C MET A 208 7.20 8.73 -4.31
N GLY A 209 7.38 9.01 -5.61
CA GLY A 209 8.74 9.05 -6.16
C GLY A 209 8.86 8.75 -7.65
N TYR A 210 7.85 8.15 -8.23
CA TYR A 210 7.90 7.64 -9.61
C TYR A 210 7.24 8.58 -10.62
N ARG A 211 6.33 9.44 -10.17
CA ARG A 211 5.56 10.34 -11.04
C ARG A 211 5.95 11.81 -10.90
N ILE A 212 7.24 12.09 -10.95
CA ILE A 212 7.76 13.46 -10.80
C ILE A 212 7.18 14.47 -11.82
N SER A 213 6.77 14.00 -13.00
CA SER A 213 6.11 14.83 -14.02
C SER A 213 4.73 15.32 -13.59
N ASP A 214 4.06 14.61 -12.69
CA ASP A 214 2.73 14.94 -12.19
C ASP A 214 2.75 15.76 -10.90
N ILE A 215 3.92 16.00 -10.34
CA ILE A 215 4.09 16.63 -9.03
C ILE A 215 3.45 18.02 -8.93
N GLY A 216 3.36 18.75 -10.07
CA GLY A 216 2.67 20.02 -10.13
C GLY A 216 1.16 19.95 -9.85
N LYS A 217 0.57 18.76 -9.93
CA LYS A 217 -0.86 18.52 -9.63
C LYS A 217 -1.11 18.21 -8.16
N LEU A 218 -0.05 17.98 -7.37
CA LEU A 218 -0.13 17.52 -6.00
C LEU A 218 -0.96 18.47 -5.13
N GLY A 219 -0.75 19.79 -5.27
CA GLY A 219 -1.49 20.79 -4.49
C GLY A 219 -3.00 20.80 -4.72
N ASP A 220 -3.48 20.27 -5.85
CA ASP A 220 -4.91 20.25 -6.20
C ASP A 220 -5.66 19.00 -5.71
N LEU A 221 -4.94 18.03 -5.14
CA LEU A 221 -5.53 16.75 -4.73
C LEU A 221 -6.19 16.79 -3.35
N GLY A 222 -5.74 17.68 -2.46
CA GLY A 222 -6.36 17.91 -1.15
C GLY A 222 -5.99 16.91 -0.05
N MET A 223 -4.93 16.07 -0.26
CA MET A 223 -4.43 15.14 0.77
C MET A 223 -3.83 15.86 1.96
N ASP A 224 -3.71 15.17 3.07
CA ASP A 224 -3.19 15.68 4.35
C ASP A 224 -1.68 15.49 4.52
N TYR A 225 -1.08 14.52 3.85
CA TYR A 225 0.36 14.22 3.91
C TYR A 225 0.80 13.36 2.72
N ILE A 226 2.11 13.27 2.54
CA ILE A 226 2.71 12.35 1.56
C ILE A 226 3.74 11.46 2.23
N LYS A 227 3.93 10.24 1.67
CA LYS A 227 4.97 9.30 2.06
C LYS A 227 5.87 9.00 0.87
N VAL A 228 7.16 9.23 1.03
CA VAL A 228 8.16 8.98 -0.03
C VAL A 228 8.61 7.53 0.07
N ASP A 229 8.61 6.86 -1.08
CA ASP A 229 8.87 5.43 -1.20
C ASP A 229 10.23 5.01 -0.61
N SER A 230 10.25 3.82 -0.06
CA SER A 230 11.39 3.17 0.58
C SER A 230 12.64 3.07 -0.31
N LEU A 231 12.48 3.04 -1.63
CA LEU A 231 13.58 3.01 -2.58
C LEU A 231 14.47 4.25 -2.46
N PHE A 232 13.88 5.40 -2.12
CA PHE A 232 14.59 6.66 -1.96
C PHE A 232 15.19 6.86 -0.56
N SER A 233 14.73 6.09 0.43
CA SER A 233 15.35 6.03 1.76
C SER A 233 16.57 5.11 1.80
N ARG A 234 16.61 4.12 0.89
CA ARG A 234 17.68 3.11 0.83
C ARG A 234 19.00 3.76 0.48
N ASP A 235 20.03 3.42 1.25
CA ASP A 235 21.41 3.92 1.07
C ASP A 235 21.49 5.45 1.01
N LEU A 236 20.57 6.17 1.62
CA LEU A 236 20.42 7.61 1.50
C LEU A 236 21.68 8.37 1.90
N ALA A 237 22.39 7.91 2.93
CA ALA A 237 23.63 8.51 3.39
C ALA A 237 24.79 8.42 2.38
N SER A 238 24.74 7.46 1.45
CA SER A 238 25.80 7.19 0.47
C SER A 238 25.38 7.39 -0.98
N ASN A 239 24.09 7.59 -1.25
CA ASN A 239 23.52 7.78 -2.59
C ASN A 239 23.06 9.23 -2.80
N PRO A 240 23.89 10.09 -3.48
CA PRO A 240 23.52 11.48 -3.72
C PRO A 240 22.26 11.66 -4.57
N GLY A 241 21.94 10.68 -5.43
CA GLY A 241 20.73 10.69 -6.26
C GLY A 241 19.47 10.56 -5.40
N ASN A 242 19.44 9.56 -4.50
CA ASN A 242 18.34 9.37 -3.57
C ASN A 242 18.21 10.58 -2.63
N ALA A 243 19.32 11.11 -2.12
CA ALA A 243 19.30 12.30 -1.27
C ALA A 243 18.73 13.54 -1.99
N ALA A 244 19.03 13.73 -3.27
CA ALA A 244 18.48 14.84 -4.06
C ALA A 244 16.98 14.67 -4.30
N LEU A 245 16.51 13.46 -4.60
CA LEU A 245 15.08 13.17 -4.79
C LEU A 245 14.31 13.32 -3.49
N MET A 246 14.76 12.72 -2.39
CA MET A 246 14.14 12.85 -1.07
C MET A 246 14.03 14.32 -0.66
N ARG A 247 15.11 15.10 -0.80
CA ARG A 247 15.09 16.55 -0.54
C ARG A 247 14.07 17.27 -1.40
N THR A 248 13.92 16.88 -2.66
CA THR A 248 12.96 17.49 -3.58
C THR A 248 11.53 17.27 -3.09
N TYR A 249 11.16 16.05 -2.73
CA TYR A 249 9.82 15.75 -2.20
C TYR A 249 9.55 16.45 -0.88
N ILE A 250 10.52 16.47 0.04
CA ILE A 250 10.41 17.20 1.31
C ILE A 250 10.17 18.70 1.06
N ASN A 251 10.95 19.32 0.19
CA ASN A 251 10.78 20.75 -0.13
C ASN A 251 9.43 21.06 -0.78
N ILE A 252 8.95 20.19 -1.66
CA ILE A 252 7.64 20.35 -2.30
C ILE A 252 6.52 20.23 -1.26
N ALA A 253 6.57 19.20 -0.42
CA ALA A 253 5.60 19.02 0.65
C ALA A 253 5.58 20.23 1.59
N GLN A 254 6.73 20.71 2.02
CA GLN A 254 6.85 21.92 2.85
C GLN A 254 6.25 23.16 2.17
N SER A 255 6.49 23.33 0.86
CA SER A 255 5.94 24.45 0.09
C SER A 255 4.42 24.40 -0.01
N LEU A 256 3.84 23.20 0.07
CA LEU A 256 2.39 22.97 0.08
C LEU A 256 1.81 22.93 1.51
N GLY A 257 2.65 23.05 2.54
CA GLY A 257 2.22 22.94 3.95
C GLY A 257 1.86 21.52 4.36
N LEU A 258 2.38 20.50 3.66
CA LEU A 258 2.08 19.09 3.91
C LEU A 258 3.22 18.41 4.70
N PRO A 259 2.91 17.57 5.67
CA PRO A 259 3.88 16.63 6.23
C PRO A 259 4.43 15.68 5.15
N CYS A 260 5.74 15.43 5.21
CA CYS A 260 6.43 14.45 4.36
C CYS A 260 7.04 13.35 5.23
N ILE A 261 6.62 12.13 5.02
CA ILE A 261 7.07 10.94 5.75
C ILE A 261 8.01 10.14 4.84
N ALA A 262 9.11 9.65 5.36
CA ALA A 262 10.00 8.75 4.63
C ALA A 262 9.73 7.30 5.02
N GLU A 263 9.47 6.46 4.01
CA GLU A 263 9.21 5.03 4.20
C GLU A 263 10.49 4.20 4.18
N GLY A 264 10.42 3.02 4.82
CA GLY A 264 11.41 1.96 4.68
C GLY A 264 12.78 2.25 5.28
N VAL A 265 12.88 3.21 6.20
CA VAL A 265 14.12 3.49 6.94
C VAL A 265 14.57 2.23 7.66
N SER A 266 15.76 1.71 7.33
CA SER A 266 16.19 0.38 7.75
C SER A 266 17.31 0.38 8.80
N ASN A 267 17.99 1.51 8.98
CA ASN A 267 19.13 1.64 9.89
C ASN A 267 19.32 3.08 10.38
N ALA A 268 20.17 3.25 11.39
CA ALA A 268 20.43 4.55 12.02
C ALA A 268 21.03 5.60 11.07
N ALA A 269 21.85 5.19 10.10
CA ALA A 269 22.46 6.14 9.15
C ALA A 269 21.43 6.70 8.16
N GLU A 270 20.49 5.87 7.72
CA GLU A 270 19.36 6.31 6.90
C GLU A 270 18.42 7.22 7.71
N LEU A 271 18.14 6.85 8.97
CA LEU A 271 17.33 7.65 9.87
C LEU A 271 17.92 9.06 10.06
N GLU A 272 19.19 9.16 10.40
CA GLU A 272 19.89 10.43 10.57
C GLU A 272 19.82 11.26 9.26
N ALA A 273 20.13 10.64 8.12
CA ALA A 273 20.12 11.33 6.83
C ALA A 273 18.73 11.86 6.44
N VAL A 274 17.65 11.08 6.67
CA VAL A 274 16.27 11.51 6.40
C VAL A 274 15.87 12.69 7.30
N LEU A 275 16.21 12.62 8.59
CA LEU A 275 15.91 13.69 9.54
C LEU A 275 16.67 14.98 9.22
N ASP A 276 17.93 14.87 8.83
CA ASP A 276 18.77 16.01 8.37
C ASP A 276 18.20 16.69 7.11
N LEU A 277 17.49 15.93 6.28
CA LEU A 277 16.78 16.48 5.12
C LEU A 277 15.47 17.20 5.49
N GLY A 278 14.97 17.05 6.72
CA GLY A 278 13.80 17.74 7.24
C GLY A 278 12.49 17.00 7.01
N ALA A 279 12.51 15.67 6.95
CA ALA A 279 11.28 14.86 6.93
C ALA A 279 10.44 15.10 8.19
N SER A 280 9.11 15.11 8.03
CA SER A 280 8.16 15.32 9.14
C SER A 280 7.87 14.04 9.92
N GLY A 281 8.22 12.88 9.36
CA GLY A 281 8.04 11.58 9.97
C GLY A 281 8.82 10.50 9.24
N VAL A 282 8.97 9.36 9.89
CA VAL A 282 9.69 8.20 9.38
C VAL A 282 9.00 6.91 9.80
N CYS A 283 9.07 5.89 8.94
CA CYS A 283 8.69 4.53 9.26
C CYS A 283 9.66 3.51 8.64
N GLY A 284 9.72 2.33 9.21
CA GLY A 284 10.58 1.26 8.73
C GLY A 284 11.22 0.45 9.86
N ARG A 285 11.98 -0.57 9.50
CA ARG A 285 12.60 -1.50 10.48
C ARG A 285 13.67 -0.87 11.36
N GLY A 286 14.27 0.25 10.92
CA GLY A 286 15.27 1.00 11.68
C GLY A 286 14.66 2.03 12.63
N VAL A 287 13.34 2.10 12.71
CA VAL A 287 12.61 3.03 13.57
C VAL A 287 12.15 2.29 14.82
N GLU A 288 12.70 2.67 15.97
CA GLU A 288 12.29 2.14 17.27
C GLU A 288 11.20 3.05 17.86
N TYR A 289 10.14 2.42 18.34
CA TYR A 289 9.10 3.09 19.12
C TYR A 289 8.81 2.25 20.36
N THR A 290 8.81 2.90 21.50
CA THR A 290 8.46 2.25 22.78
C THR A 290 7.24 2.99 23.33
N ASP A 291 6.13 2.29 23.51
CA ASP A 291 4.99 2.81 24.25
C ASP A 291 5.43 3.14 25.69
N ILE A 292 5.21 4.39 26.10
CA ILE A 292 5.56 4.87 27.44
C ILE A 292 4.37 4.66 28.38
#